data_a60e5a6bc1b13a7ec36d5a7dc7237587
#
_entry.id   a60e5a6bc1b13a7ec36d5a7dc7237587
#
_cell.length_a   1.000
_cell.length_b   1.000
_cell.length_c   1.000
_cell.angle_alpha   90.00
_cell.angle_beta   90.00
_cell.angle_gamma   90.00
#
_symmetry.space_group_name_H-M   'P 1'
#
loop_
_entity.id
_entity.type
_entity.pdbx_description
1 polymer ?
#
loop_
_entity_poly.entity_id
_entity_poly.type
_entity_poly.pdbx_seq_one_letter_code
_entity_poly.pdbx_strand_id
1 'polypeptide(L)'
;MSEASALREKEAAAFAKEKAEQDTNIAAIEKAVAALEKGMAGSFLQTSGAQVLRALAASSQTMLDADRQELVAFLSQGSGYAPSSGEITGILKQLGAEMSKDLSEISATEEAAITNYEEMMSAKTKEVESLTATVETKTQQIGELGMSIVQMKEDLSDTQAALLEDKKYLADLEQSCA
;
A
#
# COMPACT_ATOMS: atom_id res chain seq x y z
N MET A 1 -11.94 1.78 2.11
CA MET A 1 -10.91 2.40 2.96
C MET A 1 -10.30 1.39 3.93
N SER A 2 -11.04 0.64 4.74
CA SER A 2 -10.49 -0.33 5.70
C SER A 2 -9.62 -1.42 5.06
N GLU A 3 -10.02 -1.98 3.93
CA GLU A 3 -9.23 -2.98 3.20
C GLU A 3 -7.89 -2.41 2.69
N ALA A 4 -7.91 -1.18 2.18
CA ALA A 4 -6.69 -0.51 1.73
C ALA A 4 -5.73 -0.25 2.91
N SER A 5 -6.26 0.16 4.08
CA SER A 5 -5.45 0.33 5.29
C SER A 5 -4.85 -1.00 5.77
N ALA A 6 -5.65 -2.07 5.79
CA ALA A 6 -5.16 -3.39 6.19
C ALA A 6 -4.11 -3.95 5.23
N LEU A 7 -4.23 -3.68 3.92
CA LEU A 7 -3.22 -4.04 2.94
C LEU A 7 -1.92 -3.24 3.19
N ARG A 8 -2.04 -1.91 3.37
CA ARG A 8 -0.88 -1.04 3.64
C ARG A 8 -0.12 -1.45 4.90
N GLU A 9 -0.83 -1.84 5.97
CA GLU A 9 -0.21 -2.33 7.19
C GLU A 9 0.62 -3.62 6.96
N LYS A 10 0.09 -4.54 6.13
CA LYS A 10 0.81 -5.77 5.77
C LYS A 10 2.06 -5.49 4.93
N GLU A 11 1.96 -4.58 3.97
CA GLU A 11 3.08 -4.17 3.13
C GLU A 11 4.17 -3.49 3.96
N ALA A 12 3.79 -2.55 4.85
CA ALA A 12 4.72 -1.89 5.76
C ALA A 12 5.43 -2.88 6.70
N ALA A 13 4.70 -3.88 7.21
CA ALA A 13 5.30 -4.91 8.07
C ALA A 13 6.26 -5.82 7.27
N ALA A 14 5.92 -6.14 6.02
CA ALA A 14 6.81 -6.92 5.14
C ALA A 14 8.08 -6.13 4.82
N PHE A 15 7.95 -4.87 4.44
CA PHE A 15 9.09 -3.99 4.19
C PHE A 15 9.99 -3.84 5.43
N ALA A 16 9.41 -3.61 6.61
CA ALA A 16 10.19 -3.47 7.84
C ALA A 16 11.02 -4.72 8.15
N LYS A 17 10.45 -5.92 7.91
CA LYS A 17 11.16 -7.18 8.07
C LYS A 17 12.30 -7.32 7.06
N GLU A 18 12.02 -7.09 5.78
CA GLU A 18 13.01 -7.18 4.71
C GLU A 18 14.15 -6.20 4.91
N LYS A 19 13.82 -4.94 5.25
CA LYS A 19 14.82 -3.91 5.58
C LYS A 19 15.73 -4.35 6.73
N ALA A 20 15.17 -4.88 7.82
CA ALA A 20 15.96 -5.33 8.96
C ALA A 20 16.89 -6.52 8.62
N GLU A 21 16.44 -7.42 7.75
CA GLU A 21 17.26 -8.51 7.22
C GLU A 21 18.40 -7.99 6.34
N GLN A 22 18.11 -7.05 5.43
CA GLN A 22 19.11 -6.41 4.57
C GLN A 22 20.15 -5.62 5.39
N ASP A 23 19.71 -4.79 6.33
CA ASP A 23 20.59 -4.04 7.22
C ASP A 23 21.54 -4.98 8.01
N THR A 24 21.01 -6.10 8.48
CA THR A 24 21.80 -7.13 9.21
C THR A 24 22.85 -7.76 8.30
N ASN A 25 22.48 -8.09 7.07
CA ASN A 25 23.37 -8.71 6.09
C ASN A 25 24.49 -7.74 5.67
N ILE A 26 24.12 -6.49 5.35
CA ILE A 26 25.09 -5.43 4.98
C ILE A 26 26.07 -5.20 6.12
N ALA A 27 25.59 -5.08 7.36
CA ALA A 27 26.47 -4.91 8.52
C ALA A 27 27.41 -6.11 8.75
N ALA A 28 26.98 -7.34 8.44
CA ALA A 28 27.83 -8.52 8.52
C ALA A 28 28.92 -8.52 7.43
N ILE A 29 28.56 -8.11 6.22
CA ILE A 29 29.51 -7.96 5.09
C ILE A 29 30.56 -6.90 5.42
N GLU A 30 30.17 -5.72 5.89
CA GLU A 30 31.10 -4.65 6.27
C GLU A 30 32.09 -5.09 7.34
N LYS A 31 31.62 -5.81 8.37
CA LYS A 31 32.49 -6.38 9.42
C LYS A 31 33.45 -7.42 8.85
N ALA A 32 33.00 -8.24 7.91
CA ALA A 32 33.86 -9.23 7.25
C ALA A 32 34.95 -8.55 6.42
N VAL A 33 34.60 -7.58 5.59
CA VAL A 33 35.55 -6.79 4.80
C VAL A 33 36.60 -6.14 5.71
N ALA A 34 36.14 -5.45 6.76
CA ALA A 34 37.05 -4.79 7.71
C ALA A 34 37.98 -5.76 8.44
N ALA A 35 37.52 -6.96 8.77
CA ALA A 35 38.35 -7.99 9.41
C ALA A 35 39.36 -8.59 8.42
N LEU A 36 38.98 -8.85 7.18
CA LEU A 36 39.86 -9.36 6.13
C LEU A 36 40.98 -8.37 5.80
N GLU A 37 40.66 -7.09 5.63
CA GLU A 37 41.61 -6.02 5.35
C GLU A 37 42.65 -5.84 6.48
N LYS A 38 42.26 -6.17 7.74
CA LYS A 38 43.16 -6.15 8.90
C LYS A 38 43.90 -7.47 9.14
N GLY A 39 43.72 -8.48 8.28
CA GLY A 39 44.34 -9.80 8.47
C GLY A 39 43.72 -10.62 9.63
N MET A 40 42.51 -10.25 10.10
CA MET A 40 41.82 -10.88 11.24
C MET A 40 40.73 -11.88 10.81
N ALA A 41 40.87 -12.50 9.67
CA ALA A 41 39.87 -13.43 9.08
C ALA A 41 39.47 -14.55 10.08
N GLY A 42 40.45 -15.18 10.72
CA GLY A 42 40.18 -16.26 11.68
C GLY A 42 39.32 -15.83 12.89
N SER A 43 39.51 -14.60 13.37
CA SER A 43 38.72 -14.04 14.47
C SER A 43 37.29 -13.74 14.02
N PHE A 44 37.12 -13.23 12.78
CA PHE A 44 35.79 -12.97 12.21
C PHE A 44 34.97 -14.26 12.07
N LEU A 45 35.57 -15.35 11.61
CA LEU A 45 34.89 -16.63 11.39
C LEU A 45 34.20 -17.21 12.63
N GLN A 46 34.58 -16.76 13.83
CA GLN A 46 34.00 -17.16 15.11
C GLN A 46 32.85 -16.23 15.57
N THR A 47 32.53 -15.19 14.81
CA THR A 47 31.50 -14.20 15.17
C THR A 47 30.11 -14.59 14.64
N SER A 48 29.05 -13.97 15.21
CA SER A 48 27.70 -14.09 14.70
C SER A 48 27.57 -13.53 13.26
N GLY A 49 28.40 -12.54 12.89
CA GLY A 49 28.46 -12.02 11.52
C GLY A 49 28.86 -13.09 10.50
N ALA A 50 29.79 -13.99 10.84
CA ALA A 50 30.14 -15.10 9.99
C ALA A 50 28.98 -16.10 9.80
N GLN A 51 28.13 -16.28 10.83
CA GLN A 51 26.93 -17.12 10.72
C GLN A 51 25.89 -16.49 9.79
N VAL A 52 25.69 -15.18 9.86
CA VAL A 52 24.82 -14.42 8.94
C VAL A 52 25.31 -14.59 7.51
N LEU A 53 26.61 -14.41 7.26
CA LEU A 53 27.18 -14.58 5.91
C LEU A 53 27.08 -16.02 5.39
N ARG A 54 27.18 -17.04 6.25
CA ARG A 54 26.94 -18.45 5.86
C ARG A 54 25.51 -18.65 5.40
N ALA A 55 24.55 -18.12 6.14
CA ALA A 55 23.14 -18.19 5.76
C ALA A 55 22.86 -17.43 4.45
N LEU A 56 23.43 -16.23 4.31
CA LEU A 56 23.33 -15.42 3.11
C LEU A 56 23.91 -16.12 1.88
N ALA A 57 25.14 -16.66 1.98
CA ALA A 57 25.78 -17.39 0.89
C ALA A 57 24.99 -18.64 0.47
N ALA A 58 24.35 -19.33 1.42
CA ALA A 58 23.52 -20.49 1.16
C ALA A 58 22.17 -20.13 0.49
N SER A 59 21.59 -18.98 0.80
CA SER A 59 20.27 -18.57 0.34
C SER A 59 20.29 -17.62 -0.87
N SER A 60 21.43 -16.98 -1.18
CA SER A 60 21.54 -16.01 -2.27
C SER A 60 21.35 -16.71 -3.63
N GLN A 61 20.36 -16.23 -4.39
CA GLN A 61 20.09 -16.68 -5.76
C GLN A 61 20.74 -15.76 -6.81
N THR A 62 21.18 -14.58 -6.42
CA THR A 62 21.74 -13.56 -7.32
C THR A 62 23.26 -13.64 -7.44
N MET A 63 23.93 -14.29 -6.46
CA MET A 63 25.38 -14.48 -6.49
C MET A 63 25.80 -15.50 -7.55
N LEU A 64 26.88 -15.22 -8.28
CA LEU A 64 27.46 -16.17 -9.21
C LEU A 64 27.89 -17.46 -8.46
N ASP A 65 27.69 -18.61 -9.10
CA ASP A 65 28.00 -19.91 -8.47
C ASP A 65 29.48 -20.04 -8.06
N ALA A 66 30.40 -19.46 -8.84
CA ALA A 66 31.82 -19.43 -8.51
C ALA A 66 32.08 -18.63 -7.23
N ASP A 67 31.55 -17.40 -7.14
CA ASP A 67 31.70 -16.51 -5.97
C ASP A 67 31.09 -17.13 -4.72
N ARG A 68 29.92 -17.78 -4.90
CA ARG A 68 29.27 -18.51 -3.82
C ARG A 68 30.13 -19.64 -3.30
N GLN A 69 30.72 -20.45 -4.16
CA GLN A 69 31.58 -21.56 -3.77
C GLN A 69 32.82 -21.08 -3.02
N GLU A 70 33.45 -20.01 -3.49
CA GLU A 70 34.61 -19.41 -2.83
C GLU A 70 34.24 -18.82 -1.47
N LEU A 71 33.14 -18.10 -1.38
CA LEU A 71 32.67 -17.54 -0.11
C LEU A 71 32.30 -18.64 0.89
N VAL A 72 31.61 -19.69 0.47
CA VAL A 72 31.28 -20.84 1.31
C VAL A 72 32.54 -21.58 1.74
N ALA A 73 33.52 -21.80 0.87
CA ALA A 73 34.80 -22.41 1.20
C ALA A 73 35.54 -21.58 2.27
N PHE A 74 35.63 -20.28 2.09
CA PHE A 74 36.23 -19.38 3.09
C PHE A 74 35.50 -19.46 4.44
N LEU A 75 34.18 -19.40 4.45
CA LEU A 75 33.36 -19.40 5.67
C LEU A 75 33.37 -20.75 6.40
N SER A 76 33.72 -21.87 5.70
CA SER A 76 33.68 -23.24 6.26
C SER A 76 35.04 -23.73 6.78
N GLN A 77 36.16 -23.27 6.23
CA GLN A 77 37.47 -23.90 6.46
C GLN A 77 38.29 -23.32 7.61
N GLY A 78 37.85 -22.29 8.29
CA GLY A 78 38.61 -21.76 9.45
C GLY A 78 40.00 -21.19 9.06
N SER A 79 40.92 -21.12 10.05
CA SER A 79 42.22 -20.44 9.94
C SER A 79 43.25 -21.11 9.00
N GLY A 80 42.92 -22.22 8.35
CA GLY A 80 43.83 -22.94 7.44
C GLY A 80 43.70 -22.60 5.97
N TYR A 81 42.63 -21.93 5.57
CA TYR A 81 42.42 -21.47 4.20
C TYR A 81 42.97 -20.05 4.07
N ALA A 82 44.05 -19.91 3.31
CA ALA A 82 44.56 -18.61 2.88
C ALA A 82 44.14 -18.38 1.40
N PRO A 83 42.86 -17.88 1.17
CA PRO A 83 42.56 -17.36 -0.15
C PRO A 83 43.47 -16.17 -0.40
N SER A 84 43.72 -15.87 -1.68
CA SER A 84 44.24 -14.53 -1.96
C SER A 84 43.22 -13.54 -1.38
N SER A 85 43.58 -12.90 -0.26
CA SER A 85 42.68 -12.09 0.59
C SER A 85 41.97 -10.98 -0.21
N GLY A 86 42.46 -10.65 -1.41
CA GLY A 86 41.85 -9.71 -2.33
C GLY A 86 40.59 -10.21 -3.02
N GLU A 87 40.49 -11.50 -3.32
CA GLU A 87 39.37 -12.07 -4.09
C GLU A 87 38.09 -12.15 -3.24
N ILE A 88 38.17 -12.73 -2.06
CA ILE A 88 37.02 -12.77 -1.10
C ILE A 88 36.59 -11.37 -0.67
N THR A 89 37.56 -10.48 -0.46
CA THR A 89 37.24 -9.07 -0.14
C THR A 89 36.54 -8.38 -1.32
N GLY A 90 36.93 -8.70 -2.56
CA GLY A 90 36.26 -8.21 -3.77
C GLY A 90 34.81 -8.68 -3.86
N ILE A 91 34.56 -9.99 -3.71
CA ILE A 91 33.23 -10.61 -3.71
C ILE A 91 32.34 -9.97 -2.64
N LEU A 92 32.84 -9.82 -1.40
CA LEU A 92 32.08 -9.22 -0.30
C LEU A 92 31.77 -7.74 -0.55
N LYS A 93 32.70 -6.96 -1.08
CA LYS A 93 32.47 -5.55 -1.43
C LYS A 93 31.42 -5.41 -2.51
N GLN A 94 31.47 -6.23 -3.55
CA GLN A 94 30.47 -6.25 -4.61
C GLN A 94 29.10 -6.62 -4.04
N LEU A 95 28.99 -7.71 -3.28
CA LEU A 95 27.75 -8.14 -2.64
C LEU A 95 27.16 -7.04 -1.73
N GLY A 96 28.00 -6.39 -0.93
CA GLY A 96 27.58 -5.28 -0.06
C GLY A 96 27.05 -4.08 -0.85
N ALA A 97 27.69 -3.74 -1.98
CA ALA A 97 27.25 -2.66 -2.85
C ALA A 97 25.91 -3.00 -3.53
N GLU A 98 25.73 -4.23 -4.02
CA GLU A 98 24.47 -4.70 -4.60
C GLU A 98 23.34 -4.66 -3.56
N MET A 99 23.55 -5.23 -2.38
CA MET A 99 22.54 -5.22 -1.31
C MET A 99 22.20 -3.80 -0.84
N SER A 100 23.17 -2.91 -0.77
CA SER A 100 22.92 -1.49 -0.40
C SER A 100 22.10 -0.77 -1.48
N LYS A 101 22.33 -1.07 -2.74
CA LYS A 101 21.55 -0.56 -3.86
C LYS A 101 20.11 -1.09 -3.80
N ASP A 102 19.93 -2.39 -3.63
CA ASP A 102 18.62 -3.03 -3.52
C ASP A 102 17.83 -2.45 -2.34
N LEU A 103 18.48 -2.26 -1.17
CA LEU A 103 17.86 -1.62 -0.01
C LEU A 103 17.40 -0.18 -0.30
N SER A 104 18.18 0.56 -1.07
CA SER A 104 17.80 1.92 -1.49
C SER A 104 16.58 1.88 -2.42
N GLU A 105 16.53 0.94 -3.37
CA GLU A 105 15.42 0.78 -4.31
C GLU A 105 14.12 0.35 -3.63
N ILE A 106 14.17 -0.63 -2.72
CA ILE A 106 12.98 -1.04 -1.95
C ILE A 106 12.50 0.07 -1.01
N SER A 107 13.43 0.86 -0.44
CA SER A 107 13.08 2.00 0.41
C SER A 107 12.38 3.10 -0.38
N ALA A 108 12.87 3.43 -1.58
CA ALA A 108 12.22 4.40 -2.47
C ALA A 108 10.83 3.91 -2.92
N THR A 109 10.68 2.61 -3.16
CA THR A 109 9.40 2.00 -3.51
C THR A 109 8.40 2.11 -2.35
N GLU A 110 8.86 1.87 -1.12
CA GLU A 110 8.03 2.02 0.08
C GLU A 110 7.59 3.47 0.31
N GLU A 111 8.50 4.45 0.15
CA GLU A 111 8.17 5.87 0.25
C GLU A 111 7.11 6.29 -0.78
N ALA A 112 7.24 5.81 -2.01
CA ALA A 112 6.24 6.04 -3.05
C ALA A 112 4.89 5.38 -2.71
N ALA A 113 4.89 4.17 -2.15
CA ALA A 113 3.68 3.47 -1.73
C ALA A 113 2.97 4.20 -0.58
N ILE A 114 3.70 4.74 0.38
CA ILE A 114 3.16 5.58 1.47
C ILE A 114 2.49 6.82 0.88
N THR A 115 3.19 7.56 0.03
CA THR A 115 2.67 8.77 -0.60
C THR A 115 1.38 8.50 -1.39
N ASN A 116 1.39 7.49 -2.23
CA ASN A 116 0.22 7.08 -3.01
C ASN A 116 -0.97 6.69 -2.13
N TYR A 117 -0.71 5.98 -1.04
CA TYR A 117 -1.75 5.61 -0.08
C TYR A 117 -2.36 6.85 0.60
N GLU A 118 -1.54 7.79 1.06
CA GLU A 118 -2.00 9.02 1.71
C GLU A 118 -2.84 9.90 0.76
N GLU A 119 -2.39 10.07 -0.49
CA GLU A 119 -3.12 10.79 -1.52
C GLU A 119 -4.47 10.14 -1.84
N MET A 120 -4.49 8.82 -2.01
CA MET A 120 -5.71 8.06 -2.23
C MET A 120 -6.69 8.20 -1.06
N MET A 121 -6.21 8.09 0.18
CA MET A 121 -7.05 8.21 1.38
C MET A 121 -7.62 9.62 1.52
N SER A 122 -6.83 10.65 1.24
CA SER A 122 -7.27 12.04 1.22
C SER A 122 -8.37 12.27 0.17
N ALA A 123 -8.15 11.78 -1.05
CA ALA A 123 -9.15 11.88 -2.13
C ALA A 123 -10.45 11.15 -1.77
N LYS A 124 -10.36 9.94 -1.22
CA LYS A 124 -11.52 9.15 -0.79
C LYS A 124 -12.29 9.81 0.36
N THR A 125 -11.61 10.43 1.29
CA THR A 125 -12.26 11.19 2.38
C THR A 125 -13.09 12.35 1.81
N LYS A 126 -12.53 13.14 0.90
CA LYS A 126 -13.25 14.24 0.24
C LYS A 126 -14.43 13.74 -0.59
N GLU A 127 -14.27 12.60 -1.28
CA GLU A 127 -15.36 11.97 -2.02
C GLU A 127 -16.52 11.58 -1.10
N VAL A 128 -16.23 10.94 0.03
CA VAL A 128 -17.24 10.56 1.03
C VAL A 128 -17.96 11.78 1.60
N GLU A 129 -17.23 12.85 1.94
CA GLU A 129 -17.81 14.10 2.44
C GLU A 129 -18.79 14.73 1.41
N SER A 130 -18.36 14.81 0.14
CA SER A 130 -19.18 15.35 -0.96
C SER A 130 -20.42 14.50 -1.22
N LEU A 131 -20.28 13.17 -1.21
CA LEU A 131 -21.41 12.26 -1.39
C LEU A 131 -22.39 12.33 -0.23
N THR A 132 -21.90 12.45 1.01
CA THR A 132 -22.74 12.61 2.20
C THR A 132 -23.59 13.87 2.10
N ALA A 133 -23.00 15.02 1.78
CA ALA A 133 -23.73 16.27 1.58
C ALA A 133 -24.77 16.15 0.45
N THR A 134 -24.42 15.44 -0.62
CA THR A 134 -25.34 15.19 -1.73
C THR A 134 -26.53 14.34 -1.29
N VAL A 135 -26.31 13.28 -0.50
CA VAL A 135 -27.37 12.42 0.05
C VAL A 135 -28.30 13.22 0.95
N GLU A 136 -27.76 14.07 1.85
CA GLU A 136 -28.55 14.94 2.72
C GLU A 136 -29.45 15.88 1.92
N THR A 137 -28.87 16.56 0.92
CA THR A 137 -29.63 17.46 0.02
C THR A 137 -30.75 16.73 -0.73
N LYS A 138 -30.45 15.53 -1.25
CA LYS A 138 -31.44 14.72 -1.97
C LYS A 138 -32.55 14.21 -1.06
N THR A 139 -32.21 13.85 0.17
CA THR A 139 -33.19 13.43 1.19
C THR A 139 -34.17 14.55 1.53
N GLN A 140 -33.66 15.78 1.68
CA GLN A 140 -34.50 16.96 1.87
C GLN A 140 -35.42 17.22 0.68
N GLN A 141 -34.89 17.18 -0.55
CA GLN A 141 -35.68 17.35 -1.78
C GLN A 141 -36.79 16.30 -1.91
N ILE A 142 -36.53 15.05 -1.52
CA ILE A 142 -37.55 13.99 -1.52
C ILE A 142 -38.70 14.34 -0.54
N GLY A 143 -38.36 14.87 0.64
CA GLY A 143 -39.38 15.33 1.60
C GLY A 143 -40.23 16.46 1.07
N GLU A 144 -39.62 17.50 0.48
CA GLU A 144 -40.29 18.65 -0.11
C GLU A 144 -41.21 18.26 -1.29
N LEU A 145 -40.69 17.39 -2.17
CA LEU A 145 -41.48 16.86 -3.29
C LEU A 145 -42.66 16.00 -2.80
N GLY A 146 -42.45 15.23 -1.73
CA GLY A 146 -43.52 14.45 -1.11
C GLY A 146 -44.68 15.34 -0.65
N MET A 147 -44.39 16.42 0.06
CA MET A 147 -45.42 17.41 0.49
C MET A 147 -46.10 18.07 -0.70
N SER A 148 -45.32 18.48 -1.74
CA SER A 148 -45.89 19.08 -2.93
C SER A 148 -46.84 18.15 -3.69
N ILE A 149 -46.50 16.85 -3.76
CA ILE A 149 -47.35 15.82 -4.41
C ILE A 149 -48.68 15.67 -3.63
N VAL A 150 -48.64 15.69 -2.29
CA VAL A 150 -49.89 15.64 -1.49
C VAL A 150 -50.77 16.85 -1.79
N GLN A 151 -50.19 18.06 -1.75
CA GLN A 151 -50.93 19.29 -2.05
C GLN A 151 -51.52 19.29 -3.44
N MET A 152 -50.75 18.91 -4.45
CA MET A 152 -51.24 18.82 -5.84
C MET A 152 -52.39 17.80 -6.02
N LYS A 153 -52.36 16.71 -5.24
CA LYS A 153 -53.47 15.74 -5.26
C LYS A 153 -54.76 16.30 -4.63
N GLU A 154 -54.66 17.11 -3.58
CA GLU A 154 -55.81 17.83 -3.00
C GLU A 154 -56.34 18.85 -3.98
N ASP A 155 -55.49 19.70 -4.54
CA ASP A 155 -55.87 20.71 -5.54
C ASP A 155 -56.52 20.09 -6.80
N LEU A 156 -56.03 18.93 -7.25
CA LEU A 156 -56.62 18.18 -8.34
C LEU A 156 -58.01 17.64 -7.97
N SER A 157 -58.19 17.13 -6.74
CA SER A 157 -59.48 16.63 -6.26
C SER A 157 -60.53 17.77 -6.21
N ASP A 158 -60.14 18.93 -5.67
CA ASP A 158 -61.00 20.10 -5.57
C ASP A 158 -61.38 20.65 -6.93
N THR A 159 -60.39 20.71 -7.87
CA THR A 159 -60.66 21.15 -9.25
C THR A 159 -61.62 20.20 -9.98
N GLN A 160 -61.46 18.87 -9.77
CA GLN A 160 -62.36 17.88 -10.34
C GLN A 160 -63.81 18.01 -9.77
N ALA A 161 -63.94 18.28 -8.46
CA ALA A 161 -65.25 18.51 -7.84
C ALA A 161 -65.92 19.79 -8.42
N ALA A 162 -65.19 20.89 -8.45
CA ALA A 162 -65.66 22.15 -9.04
C ALA A 162 -66.08 21.99 -10.52
N LEU A 163 -65.29 21.29 -11.32
CA LEU A 163 -65.64 21.01 -12.69
C LEU A 163 -66.96 20.21 -12.84
N LEU A 164 -67.19 19.28 -11.92
CA LEU A 164 -68.43 18.50 -11.90
C LEU A 164 -69.66 19.40 -11.59
N GLU A 165 -69.53 20.31 -10.63
CA GLU A 165 -70.54 21.31 -10.28
C GLU A 165 -70.83 22.26 -11.45
N ASP A 166 -69.79 22.80 -12.09
CA ASP A 166 -69.91 23.69 -13.24
C ASP A 166 -70.62 22.99 -14.44
N LYS A 167 -70.30 21.74 -14.71
CA LYS A 167 -70.98 20.94 -15.75
C LYS A 167 -72.45 20.75 -15.43
N LYS A 168 -72.82 20.48 -14.17
CA LYS A 168 -74.21 20.36 -13.74
C LYS A 168 -74.93 21.69 -13.89
N TYR A 169 -74.33 22.80 -13.43
CA TYR A 169 -74.88 24.14 -13.59
C TYR A 169 -75.14 24.51 -15.04
N LEU A 170 -74.18 24.20 -15.93
CA LEU A 170 -74.33 24.43 -17.36
C LEU A 170 -75.54 23.65 -17.94
N ALA A 171 -75.69 22.36 -17.57
CA ALA A 171 -76.81 21.56 -18.06
C ALA A 171 -78.17 22.09 -17.55
N ASP A 172 -78.24 22.55 -16.28
CA ASP A 172 -79.45 23.15 -15.72
C ASP A 172 -79.76 24.48 -16.41
N LEU A 173 -78.77 25.28 -16.77
CA LEU A 173 -78.94 26.55 -17.47
C LEU A 173 -79.47 26.33 -18.91
N GLU A 174 -78.91 25.35 -19.63
CA GLU A 174 -79.39 24.99 -20.96
C GLU A 174 -80.86 24.53 -20.96
N GLN A 175 -81.30 23.80 -19.94
CA GLN A 175 -82.67 23.42 -19.78
C GLN A 175 -83.60 24.61 -19.44
N SER A 176 -83.13 25.58 -18.67
CA SER A 176 -83.96 26.69 -18.23
C SER A 176 -84.07 27.84 -19.23
N CYS A 177 -83.19 27.87 -20.21
CA CYS A 177 -83.17 28.90 -21.29
C CYS A 177 -83.71 28.41 -22.65
N ALA A 178 -84.15 27.17 -22.76
CA ALA A 178 -84.82 26.60 -23.92
C ALA A 178 -86.31 26.73 -23.81
#